data_f930342ac997ebc38ba94f93854f0885
#
_entry.id   f930342ac997ebc38ba94f93854f0885
#
_cell.length_a   1.000
_cell.length_b   1.000
_cell.length_c   1.000
_cell.angle_alpha   90.00
_cell.angle_beta   90.00
_cell.angle_gamma   90.00
#
_symmetry.space_group_name_H-M   'P 1'
#
loop_
_entity.id
_entity.type
_entity.pdbx_description
1 polymer ?
#
loop_
_entity_poly.entity_id
_entity_poly.type
_entity_poly.pdbx_seq_one_letter_code
_entity_poly.pdbx_strand_id
1 'polypeptide(L)'
;MLILMRKNNTLFLLFAFCLFINTSAKGQTVQMLEQIGHLLDDAIFYSDRYITPATDVAVYQASSNWVTTPKKKKLWETSLSFHTNAFFVPKSDRKFTINNSDFSFFTIENASTAIVPTALGNNTQVWLVGQLDDGQNQTQVRVKAANGINQETVIYPYLQASLGLWHGTELVAKYSTNVKLKKCHYQVYGIGLKHNFSQYFKKIEAKNIYFSGLISYSKEDITFNFLDAQTDYGNLGLNEITGLVDTWQFQINASKQWKRFELMSALISNTSDFKYEVGGPKGQIEDLIPFQSLVNKKLEEIYKTKTNWIGELSGRYQISKIYVQTSVAFGKFVNSNFSIQYEF
;
A
#
# COMPACT_ATOMS: atom_id res chain seq x y z
N MET A 1 -62.05 -47.28 20.36
CA MET A 1 -61.87 -45.79 20.42
C MET A 1 -60.79 -45.37 21.41
N LEU A 2 -59.88 -46.24 21.88
CA LEU A 2 -58.83 -45.95 22.88
C LEU A 2 -57.40 -46.04 22.35
N ILE A 3 -57.18 -46.45 21.10
CA ILE A 3 -55.83 -46.64 20.53
C ILE A 3 -55.37 -45.43 19.71
N LEU A 4 -56.26 -44.50 19.30
CA LEU A 4 -55.91 -43.34 18.51
C LEU A 4 -55.43 -42.12 19.34
N MET A 5 -55.70 -42.06 20.65
CA MET A 5 -55.25 -40.94 21.52
C MET A 5 -53.80 -41.10 22.03
N ARG A 6 -53.21 -42.31 21.95
CA ARG A 6 -51.83 -42.53 22.45
C ARG A 6 -50.74 -42.16 21.44
N LYS A 7 -51.08 -42.06 20.16
CA LYS A 7 -50.14 -41.71 19.10
C LYS A 7 -49.88 -40.21 18.97
N ASN A 8 -50.87 -39.37 19.33
CA ASN A 8 -50.72 -37.92 19.23
C ASN A 8 -49.89 -37.29 20.34
N ASN A 9 -49.91 -37.88 21.55
CA ASN A 9 -49.10 -37.35 22.66
C ASN A 9 -47.60 -37.61 22.49
N THR A 10 -47.20 -38.69 21.82
CA THR A 10 -45.78 -38.97 21.54
C THR A 10 -45.23 -38.05 20.45
N LEU A 11 -46.06 -37.71 19.46
CA LEU A 11 -45.67 -36.75 18.41
C LEU A 11 -45.56 -35.33 18.95
N PHE A 12 -46.44 -34.94 19.89
CA PHE A 12 -46.41 -33.63 20.53
C PHE A 12 -45.22 -33.49 21.48
N LEU A 13 -44.85 -34.54 22.21
CA LEU A 13 -43.64 -34.62 23.04
C LEU A 13 -42.34 -34.56 22.21
N LEU A 14 -42.31 -35.20 21.04
CA LEU A 14 -41.18 -35.11 20.10
C LEU A 14 -41.06 -33.72 19.48
N PHE A 15 -42.17 -33.08 19.16
CA PHE A 15 -42.20 -31.70 18.64
C PHE A 15 -41.81 -30.68 19.71
N ALA A 16 -42.25 -30.84 20.96
CA ALA A 16 -41.84 -30.03 22.10
C ALA A 16 -40.35 -30.23 22.44
N PHE A 17 -39.82 -31.46 22.34
CA PHE A 17 -38.41 -31.75 22.56
C PHE A 17 -37.52 -31.13 21.45
N CYS A 18 -37.96 -31.13 20.19
CA CYS A 18 -37.27 -30.40 19.10
C CYS A 18 -37.26 -28.87 19.27
N LEU A 19 -38.26 -28.28 19.94
CA LEU A 19 -38.29 -26.86 20.23
C LEU A 19 -37.32 -26.43 21.36
N PHE A 20 -37.02 -27.37 22.30
CA PHE A 20 -36.04 -27.08 23.36
C PHE A 20 -34.57 -27.25 22.94
N ILE A 21 -34.29 -28.00 21.87
CA ILE A 21 -32.90 -28.15 21.35
C ILE A 21 -32.43 -26.91 20.59
N ASN A 22 -33.35 -26.06 20.07
CA ASN A 22 -33.02 -24.92 19.23
C ASN A 22 -32.61 -23.61 19.99
N THR A 23 -32.76 -23.56 21.31
CA THR A 23 -32.48 -22.33 22.06
C THR A 23 -31.03 -22.19 22.52
N SER A 24 -30.35 -23.34 22.71
CA SER A 24 -28.93 -23.33 23.14
C SER A 24 -27.98 -23.00 21.98
N ALA A 25 -28.26 -23.45 20.76
CA ALA A 25 -27.42 -23.21 19.59
C ALA A 25 -27.40 -21.75 19.14
N LYS A 26 -28.48 -20.99 19.34
CA LYS A 26 -28.53 -19.56 18.93
C LYS A 26 -27.69 -18.65 19.83
N GLY A 27 -27.60 -18.93 21.12
CA GLY A 27 -26.82 -18.13 22.05
C GLY A 27 -25.30 -18.28 21.84
N GLN A 28 -24.85 -19.48 21.57
CA GLN A 28 -23.42 -19.79 21.34
C GLN A 28 -22.93 -19.19 20.01
N THR A 29 -23.77 -19.22 18.98
CA THR A 29 -23.45 -18.60 17.66
C THR A 29 -23.31 -17.09 17.74
N VAL A 30 -24.11 -16.41 18.57
CA VAL A 30 -24.06 -14.95 18.75
C VAL A 30 -22.77 -14.54 19.45
N GLN A 31 -22.38 -15.20 20.53
CA GLN A 31 -21.17 -14.91 21.28
C GLN A 31 -19.89 -15.11 20.43
N MET A 32 -19.83 -16.19 19.66
CA MET A 32 -18.72 -16.45 18.75
C MET A 32 -18.63 -15.39 17.63
N LEU A 33 -19.76 -14.96 17.08
CA LEU A 33 -19.80 -13.91 16.06
C LEU A 33 -19.33 -12.55 16.60
N GLU A 34 -19.66 -12.22 17.86
CA GLU A 34 -19.18 -11.01 18.53
C GLU A 34 -17.66 -11.04 18.73
N GLN A 35 -17.10 -12.16 19.18
CA GLN A 35 -15.66 -12.33 19.34
C GLN A 35 -14.91 -12.25 18.00
N ILE A 36 -15.47 -12.81 16.93
CA ILE A 36 -14.93 -12.67 15.58
C ILE A 36 -14.99 -11.19 15.16
N GLY A 37 -16.06 -10.46 15.49
CA GLY A 37 -16.16 -9.02 15.26
C GLY A 37 -15.02 -8.27 15.92
N HIS A 38 -14.75 -8.51 17.19
CA HIS A 38 -13.65 -7.90 17.94
C HIS A 38 -12.27 -8.28 17.37
N LEU A 39 -12.09 -9.52 16.96
CA LEU A 39 -10.85 -9.95 16.29
C LEU A 39 -10.62 -9.22 14.97
N LEU A 40 -11.70 -9.00 14.19
CA LEU A 40 -11.65 -8.21 12.96
C LEU A 40 -11.28 -6.74 13.24
N ASP A 41 -11.89 -6.12 14.24
CA ASP A 41 -11.60 -4.73 14.63
C ASP A 41 -10.13 -4.58 15.02
N ASP A 42 -9.59 -5.51 15.80
CA ASP A 42 -8.19 -5.53 16.20
C ASP A 42 -7.24 -5.72 15.00
N ALA A 43 -7.61 -6.61 14.06
CA ALA A 43 -6.84 -6.82 12.84
C ALA A 43 -6.80 -5.56 11.96
N ILE A 44 -7.91 -4.82 11.85
CA ILE A 44 -7.98 -3.56 11.11
C ILE A 44 -7.13 -2.47 11.76
N PHE A 45 -7.27 -2.30 13.08
CA PHE A 45 -6.45 -1.36 13.84
C PHE A 45 -4.95 -1.61 13.62
N TYR A 46 -4.53 -2.89 13.73
CA TYR A 46 -3.14 -3.26 13.53
C TYR A 46 -2.69 -3.04 12.08
N SER A 47 -3.52 -3.43 11.10
CA SER A 47 -3.25 -3.27 9.68
C SER A 47 -3.01 -1.81 9.30
N ASP A 48 -3.87 -0.88 9.75
CA ASP A 48 -3.71 0.55 9.46
C ASP A 48 -2.37 1.09 9.97
N ARG A 49 -2.01 0.79 11.21
CA ARG A 49 -0.75 1.23 11.81
C ARG A 49 0.48 0.61 11.14
N TYR A 50 0.35 -0.64 10.73
CA TYR A 50 1.43 -1.39 10.10
C TYR A 50 1.73 -0.90 8.67
N ILE A 51 0.70 -0.76 7.81
CA ILE A 51 0.87 -0.54 6.37
C ILE A 51 0.96 0.94 5.98
N THR A 52 0.32 1.84 6.73
CA THR A 52 0.22 3.27 6.39
C THR A 52 1.58 3.93 6.09
N PRO A 53 2.66 3.75 6.87
CA PRO A 53 3.94 4.36 6.54
C PRO A 53 4.49 3.90 5.20
N ALA A 54 4.27 2.64 4.82
CA ALA A 54 4.76 2.10 3.55
C ALA A 54 4.00 2.66 2.35
N THR A 55 2.68 2.79 2.44
CA THR A 55 1.88 3.40 1.38
C THR A 55 2.10 4.91 1.27
N ASP A 56 2.34 5.60 2.36
CA ASP A 56 2.77 7.01 2.34
C ASP A 56 4.09 7.17 1.56
N VAL A 57 5.04 6.25 1.73
CA VAL A 57 6.30 6.20 0.97
C VAL A 57 6.04 5.94 -0.52
N ALA A 58 5.15 5.01 -0.86
CA ALA A 58 4.82 4.67 -2.23
C ALA A 58 4.35 5.90 -3.02
N VAL A 59 3.56 6.79 -2.41
CA VAL A 59 3.13 8.05 -3.04
C VAL A 59 4.31 8.92 -3.48
N TYR A 60 5.34 9.04 -2.65
CA TYR A 60 6.53 9.83 -3.01
C TYR A 60 7.30 9.21 -4.16
N GLN A 61 7.31 7.88 -4.23
CA GLN A 61 7.89 7.13 -5.31
C GLN A 61 7.11 7.29 -6.61
N ALA A 62 5.78 7.12 -6.56
CA ALA A 62 4.89 7.30 -7.71
C ALA A 62 5.04 8.69 -8.32
N SER A 63 5.15 9.70 -7.45
CA SER A 63 5.05 11.11 -7.81
C SER A 63 6.35 11.72 -8.29
N SER A 64 7.53 11.23 -7.86
CA SER A 64 8.81 11.83 -8.23
C SER A 64 9.33 11.38 -9.59
N ASN A 65 10.18 12.22 -10.21
CA ASN A 65 10.97 11.91 -11.41
C ASN A 65 10.16 11.64 -12.69
N TRP A 66 8.97 12.24 -12.83
CA TRP A 66 8.19 12.15 -14.05
C TRP A 66 8.76 12.96 -15.21
N VAL A 67 9.41 14.07 -14.92
CA VAL A 67 9.95 14.98 -15.93
C VAL A 67 11.47 14.92 -15.93
N THR A 68 12.04 14.47 -17.03
CA THR A 68 13.50 14.41 -17.23
C THR A 68 14.05 15.73 -17.73
N THR A 69 13.25 16.51 -18.45
CA THR A 69 13.55 17.90 -18.86
C THR A 69 12.25 18.64 -19.18
N PRO A 70 12.12 19.93 -18.82
CA PRO A 70 11.00 20.77 -19.25
C PRO A 70 11.01 21.13 -20.74
N LYS A 71 12.10 20.90 -21.45
CA LYS A 71 12.22 21.23 -22.87
C LYS A 71 11.16 20.52 -23.69
N LYS A 72 10.79 21.10 -24.84
CA LYS A 72 9.96 20.45 -25.82
C LYS A 72 10.76 19.42 -26.61
N LYS A 73 10.15 18.29 -26.88
CA LYS A 73 10.60 17.32 -27.88
C LYS A 73 10.05 17.67 -29.26
N LYS A 74 10.75 17.22 -30.28
CA LYS A 74 10.22 17.22 -31.65
C LYS A 74 9.08 16.19 -31.76
N LEU A 75 8.27 16.33 -32.77
CA LEU A 75 7.23 15.34 -33.09
C LEU A 75 7.89 13.97 -33.34
N TRP A 76 7.37 12.93 -32.66
CA TRP A 76 7.84 11.53 -32.70
C TRP A 76 9.24 11.29 -32.11
N GLU A 77 9.88 12.30 -31.57
CA GLU A 77 11.11 12.11 -30.79
C GLU A 77 10.80 11.29 -29.53
N THR A 78 11.52 10.19 -29.36
CA THR A 78 11.32 9.27 -28.24
C THR A 78 12.49 9.28 -27.28
N SER A 79 12.25 8.95 -26.04
CA SER A 79 13.31 8.61 -25.10
C SER A 79 12.90 7.41 -24.24
N LEU A 80 13.93 6.65 -23.85
CA LEU A 80 13.81 5.56 -22.89
C LEU A 80 14.79 5.82 -21.75
N SER A 81 14.35 5.67 -20.52
CA SER A 81 15.19 5.84 -19.34
C SER A 81 15.01 4.71 -18.34
N PHE A 82 16.11 4.30 -17.74
CA PHE A 82 16.15 3.43 -16.57
C PHE A 82 16.38 4.28 -15.33
N HIS A 83 15.53 4.12 -14.34
CA HIS A 83 15.56 4.87 -13.09
C HIS A 83 15.77 3.92 -11.92
N THR A 84 16.46 4.40 -10.91
CA THR A 84 16.62 3.73 -9.61
C THR A 84 16.31 4.75 -8.51
N ASN A 85 15.23 4.54 -7.80
CA ASN A 85 14.90 5.32 -6.61
C ASN A 85 15.50 4.71 -5.37
N ALA A 86 16.09 5.54 -4.51
CA ALA A 86 16.53 5.17 -3.17
C ALA A 86 15.72 5.99 -2.15
N PHE A 87 14.96 5.30 -1.34
CA PHE A 87 14.09 5.89 -0.34
C PHE A 87 14.67 5.69 1.06
N PHE A 88 14.77 6.78 1.83
CA PHE A 88 15.29 6.75 3.20
C PHE A 88 14.11 6.72 4.19
N VAL A 89 14.00 5.63 4.94
CA VAL A 89 12.91 5.43 5.89
C VAL A 89 13.22 6.13 7.21
N PRO A 90 12.43 7.17 7.61
CA PRO A 90 12.60 7.82 8.90
C PRO A 90 12.41 6.85 10.06
N LYS A 91 13.17 7.03 11.14
CA LYS A 91 13.08 6.16 12.33
C LYS A 91 11.69 6.17 12.98
N SER A 92 10.98 7.30 12.90
CA SER A 92 9.61 7.47 13.39
C SER A 92 8.61 6.57 12.67
N ASP A 93 8.81 6.34 11.36
CA ASP A 93 7.90 5.58 10.52
C ASP A 93 8.23 4.07 10.49
N ARG A 94 9.20 3.62 11.29
CA ARG A 94 9.64 2.22 11.36
C ARG A 94 9.01 1.44 12.51
N LYS A 95 8.32 2.08 13.44
CA LYS A 95 7.74 1.47 14.64
C LYS A 95 6.52 2.24 15.12
N PHE A 96 5.65 1.54 15.86
CA PHE A 96 4.55 2.14 16.60
C PHE A 96 4.34 1.43 17.93
N THR A 97 3.65 2.09 18.86
CA THR A 97 3.32 1.53 20.17
C THR A 97 1.92 0.95 20.13
N ILE A 98 1.73 -0.19 20.75
CA ILE A 98 0.44 -0.84 21.01
C ILE A 98 0.25 -1.03 22.51
N ASN A 99 -0.99 -0.93 22.98
CA ASN A 99 -1.40 -1.13 24.36
C ASN A 99 -2.54 -2.16 24.40
N ASN A 100 -2.71 -2.87 25.51
CA ASN A 100 -3.86 -3.77 25.65
C ASN A 100 -5.21 -3.04 25.52
N SER A 101 -5.28 -1.75 25.86
CA SER A 101 -6.48 -0.93 25.66
C SER A 101 -6.81 -0.61 24.20
N ASP A 102 -5.90 -0.84 23.27
CA ASP A 102 -6.10 -0.64 21.84
C ASP A 102 -6.83 -1.83 21.19
N PHE A 103 -6.96 -2.95 21.91
CA PHE A 103 -7.51 -4.21 21.43
C PHE A 103 -8.77 -4.59 22.21
N SER A 104 -9.71 -5.21 21.50
CA SER A 104 -10.95 -5.77 22.08
C SER A 104 -10.90 -7.28 22.23
N PHE A 105 -10.15 -7.97 21.38
CA PHE A 105 -9.97 -9.43 21.38
C PHE A 105 -8.58 -9.84 21.87
N PHE A 106 -7.53 -9.17 21.39
CA PHE A 106 -6.15 -9.52 21.72
C PHE A 106 -5.63 -8.79 22.95
N THR A 107 -4.68 -9.45 23.61
CA THR A 107 -3.81 -8.85 24.62
C THR A 107 -2.34 -9.13 24.25
N ILE A 108 -1.45 -8.27 24.69
CA ILE A 108 0.00 -8.44 24.48
C ILE A 108 0.50 -9.50 25.48
N GLU A 109 1.16 -10.54 24.97
CA GLU A 109 1.69 -11.61 25.83
C GLU A 109 2.77 -11.06 26.76
N ASN A 110 2.59 -11.27 28.07
CA ASN A 110 3.50 -10.86 29.13
C ASN A 110 3.77 -9.34 29.28
N ALA A 111 2.93 -8.48 28.67
CA ALA A 111 3.08 -7.03 28.77
C ALA A 111 1.72 -6.31 28.64
N SER A 112 1.64 -5.07 29.11
CA SER A 112 0.48 -4.19 28.85
C SER A 112 0.71 -3.24 27.67
N THR A 113 1.97 -3.03 27.30
CA THR A 113 2.41 -2.12 26.23
C THR A 113 3.61 -2.72 25.52
N ALA A 114 3.68 -2.60 24.21
CA ALA A 114 4.82 -3.04 23.40
C ALA A 114 5.08 -2.09 22.23
N ILE A 115 6.33 -2.06 21.77
CA ILE A 115 6.72 -1.40 20.53
C ILE A 115 6.86 -2.46 19.44
N VAL A 116 6.11 -2.28 18.35
CA VAL A 116 6.10 -3.19 17.22
C VAL A 116 6.53 -2.44 15.93
N PRO A 117 7.07 -3.15 14.94
CA PRO A 117 7.47 -2.51 13.70
C PRO A 117 6.27 -2.22 12.80
N THR A 118 6.42 -1.20 11.97
CA THR A 118 5.62 -1.02 10.75
C THR A 118 6.15 -1.94 9.64
N ALA A 119 5.50 -1.97 8.48
CA ALA A 119 5.97 -2.69 7.30
C ALA A 119 7.41 -2.29 6.89
N LEU A 120 7.81 -1.03 7.15
CA LEU A 120 9.16 -0.51 6.92
C LEU A 120 10.13 -0.72 8.10
N GLY A 121 9.67 -1.30 9.19
CA GLY A 121 10.43 -1.47 10.43
C GLY A 121 11.30 -2.72 10.45
N ASN A 122 11.72 -3.07 11.65
CA ASN A 122 12.59 -4.21 11.91
C ASN A 122 11.79 -5.50 12.20
N ASN A 123 12.44 -6.54 12.68
CA ASN A 123 11.78 -7.73 13.20
C ASN A 123 11.29 -7.51 14.63
N THR A 124 10.30 -8.28 15.04
CA THR A 124 9.78 -8.27 16.41
C THR A 124 9.66 -9.69 16.98
N GLN A 125 9.57 -9.80 18.30
CA GLN A 125 9.25 -11.03 19.03
C GLN A 125 8.00 -10.85 19.90
N VAL A 126 7.21 -9.81 19.65
CA VAL A 126 5.95 -9.55 20.35
C VAL A 126 4.89 -10.52 19.86
N TRP A 127 4.14 -11.11 20.79
CA TRP A 127 3.02 -11.99 20.52
C TRP A 127 1.73 -11.36 21.04
N LEU A 128 0.65 -11.56 20.29
CA LEU A 128 -0.71 -11.21 20.66
C LEU A 128 -1.45 -12.51 20.95
N VAL A 129 -2.20 -12.54 22.04
CA VAL A 129 -2.98 -13.71 22.46
C VAL A 129 -4.43 -13.32 22.69
N GLY A 130 -5.34 -14.14 22.22
CA GLY A 130 -6.78 -14.00 22.43
C GLY A 130 -7.41 -15.36 22.69
N GLN A 131 -8.67 -15.40 23.07
CA GLN A 131 -9.41 -16.63 23.30
C GLN A 131 -10.73 -16.59 22.52
N LEU A 132 -10.95 -17.61 21.71
CA LEU A 132 -12.26 -17.89 21.08
C LEU A 132 -12.99 -18.91 21.95
N ASP A 133 -14.19 -18.56 22.37
CA ASP A 133 -15.07 -19.41 23.16
C ASP A 133 -16.31 -19.78 22.33
N ASP A 134 -16.47 -21.06 22.02
CA ASP A 134 -17.64 -21.59 21.29
C ASP A 134 -18.75 -22.05 22.25
N GLY A 135 -18.58 -21.79 23.57
CA GLY A 135 -19.47 -22.19 24.65
C GLY A 135 -19.29 -23.64 25.13
N GLN A 136 -18.42 -24.41 24.46
CA GLN A 136 -18.01 -25.76 24.84
C GLN A 136 -16.50 -25.87 25.05
N ASN A 137 -15.74 -25.18 24.19
CA ASN A 137 -14.28 -25.20 24.20
C ASN A 137 -13.75 -23.77 24.09
N GLN A 138 -12.63 -23.54 24.78
CA GLN A 138 -11.86 -22.31 24.64
C GLN A 138 -10.62 -22.60 23.78
N THR A 139 -10.54 -21.96 22.63
CA THR A 139 -9.40 -22.08 21.70
C THR A 139 -8.54 -20.83 21.82
N GLN A 140 -7.28 -20.99 22.20
CA GLN A 140 -6.33 -19.89 22.24
C GLN A 140 -5.88 -19.54 20.82
N VAL A 141 -6.03 -18.27 20.45
CA VAL A 141 -5.46 -17.69 19.23
C VAL A 141 -4.19 -16.96 19.62
N ARG A 142 -3.05 -17.39 19.10
CA ARG A 142 -1.75 -16.77 19.35
C ARG A 142 -1.12 -16.34 18.03
N VAL A 143 -0.92 -15.04 17.86
CA VAL A 143 -0.43 -14.43 16.63
C VAL A 143 0.85 -13.65 16.92
N LYS A 144 1.89 -13.91 16.14
CA LYS A 144 3.10 -13.09 16.21
C LYS A 144 2.85 -11.76 15.48
N ALA A 145 3.20 -10.64 16.11
CA ALA A 145 3.19 -9.34 15.48
C ALA A 145 4.02 -9.35 14.19
N ALA A 146 3.54 -8.70 13.15
CA ALA A 146 4.15 -8.73 11.82
C ALA A 146 5.56 -8.13 11.85
N ASN A 147 6.49 -8.73 11.09
CA ASN A 147 7.84 -8.22 10.91
C ASN A 147 7.87 -7.20 9.76
N GLY A 148 8.65 -6.13 9.89
CA GLY A 148 8.97 -5.25 8.78
C GLY A 148 10.06 -5.80 7.84
N ILE A 149 10.35 -5.03 6.78
CA ILE A 149 11.37 -5.39 5.77
C ILE A 149 12.81 -5.35 6.30
N ASN A 150 13.02 -4.72 7.46
CA ASN A 150 14.33 -4.54 8.11
C ASN A 150 15.38 -3.90 7.17
N GLN A 151 14.99 -2.81 6.52
CA GLN A 151 15.87 -2.04 5.64
C GLN A 151 15.75 -0.55 5.95
N GLU A 152 16.89 0.15 6.00
CA GLU A 152 16.94 1.61 6.19
C GLU A 152 16.77 2.36 4.88
N THR A 153 17.22 1.72 3.79
CA THR A 153 17.07 2.25 2.43
C THR A 153 16.38 1.21 1.56
N VAL A 154 15.32 1.61 0.90
CA VAL A 154 14.59 0.77 -0.06
C VAL A 154 14.88 1.27 -1.45
N ILE A 155 15.29 0.36 -2.34
CA ILE A 155 15.68 0.68 -3.72
C ILE A 155 14.66 0.09 -4.68
N TYR A 156 14.12 0.95 -5.57
CA TYR A 156 13.10 0.59 -6.56
C TYR A 156 13.53 0.96 -7.97
N PRO A 157 13.81 -0.03 -8.84
CA PRO A 157 14.06 0.22 -10.25
C PRO A 157 12.75 0.34 -11.05
N TYR A 158 12.74 1.20 -12.07
CA TYR A 158 11.65 1.27 -13.05
C TYR A 158 12.14 1.80 -14.39
N LEU A 159 11.35 1.57 -15.43
CA LEU A 159 11.54 2.13 -16.76
C LEU A 159 10.59 3.31 -16.96
N GLN A 160 11.06 4.29 -17.70
CA GLN A 160 10.23 5.40 -18.17
C GLN A 160 10.49 5.63 -19.65
N ALA A 161 9.42 5.77 -20.40
CA ALA A 161 9.46 6.12 -21.82
C ALA A 161 8.72 7.43 -22.04
N SER A 162 9.15 8.19 -23.06
CA SER A 162 8.40 9.36 -23.48
C SER A 162 8.40 9.54 -24.98
N LEU A 163 7.34 10.19 -25.48
CA LEU A 163 7.07 10.43 -26.89
C LEU A 163 6.65 11.87 -27.11
N GLY A 164 7.39 12.61 -27.94
CA GLY A 164 7.05 13.96 -28.37
C GLY A 164 5.82 13.95 -29.28
N LEU A 165 4.84 14.78 -28.92
CA LEU A 165 3.62 15.03 -29.68
C LEU A 165 3.65 16.44 -30.28
N TRP A 166 2.50 16.90 -30.80
CA TRP A 166 2.38 18.24 -31.37
C TRP A 166 2.45 19.34 -30.32
N HIS A 167 2.87 20.52 -30.78
CA HIS A 167 2.87 21.76 -29.98
C HIS A 167 3.60 21.66 -28.63
N GLY A 168 4.72 20.91 -28.55
CA GLY A 168 5.52 20.81 -27.34
C GLY A 168 4.86 19.99 -26.21
N THR A 169 3.86 19.18 -26.58
CA THR A 169 3.28 18.17 -25.69
C THR A 169 4.08 16.89 -25.78
N GLU A 170 4.15 16.14 -24.70
CA GLU A 170 4.88 14.87 -24.59
C GLU A 170 4.06 13.89 -23.75
N LEU A 171 3.92 12.69 -24.28
CA LEU A 171 3.37 11.57 -23.54
C LEU A 171 4.50 10.90 -22.76
N VAL A 172 4.28 10.64 -21.46
CA VAL A 172 5.24 9.97 -20.60
C VAL A 172 4.58 8.74 -19.98
N ALA A 173 5.28 7.62 -19.99
CA ALA A 173 4.84 6.37 -19.36
C ALA A 173 5.90 5.86 -18.39
N LYS A 174 5.48 5.43 -17.21
CA LYS A 174 6.31 4.83 -16.16
C LYS A 174 5.87 3.39 -15.93
N TYR A 175 6.83 2.47 -15.81
CA TYR A 175 6.53 1.05 -15.61
C TYR A 175 7.63 0.33 -14.84
N SER A 176 7.24 -0.50 -13.88
CA SER A 176 8.08 -1.58 -13.36
C SER A 176 7.33 -2.90 -13.41
N THR A 177 8.05 -3.98 -13.62
CA THR A 177 7.51 -5.32 -13.37
C THR A 177 7.28 -5.52 -11.87
N ASN A 178 6.57 -6.58 -11.49
CA ASN A 178 6.49 -6.97 -10.09
C ASN A 178 7.90 -7.35 -9.58
N VAL A 179 8.53 -6.43 -8.85
CA VAL A 179 9.88 -6.58 -8.31
C VAL A 179 9.81 -7.15 -6.91
N LYS A 180 10.40 -8.32 -6.70
CA LYS A 180 10.53 -8.90 -5.35
C LYS A 180 11.70 -8.25 -4.63
N LEU A 181 11.40 -7.53 -3.55
CA LEU A 181 12.37 -6.89 -2.67
C LEU A 181 12.35 -7.60 -1.32
N LYS A 182 13.33 -8.47 -1.01
CA LYS A 182 13.39 -9.24 0.25
C LYS A 182 12.05 -9.80 0.74
N LYS A 183 11.26 -9.01 1.47
CA LYS A 183 9.99 -9.37 2.11
C LYS A 183 8.80 -8.57 1.58
N CYS A 184 8.97 -7.89 0.46
CA CYS A 184 7.89 -7.17 -0.18
C CYS A 184 7.94 -7.33 -1.71
N HIS A 185 6.79 -7.14 -2.33
CA HIS A 185 6.64 -7.05 -3.77
C HIS A 185 6.23 -5.62 -4.11
N TYR A 186 6.75 -5.10 -5.22
CA TYR A 186 6.47 -3.74 -5.67
C TYR A 186 6.22 -3.73 -7.18
N GLN A 187 5.20 -3.01 -7.58
CA GLN A 187 4.88 -2.74 -8.98
C GLN A 187 4.41 -1.30 -9.12
N VAL A 188 4.82 -0.62 -10.20
CA VAL A 188 4.29 0.70 -10.57
C VAL A 188 4.01 0.73 -12.06
N TYR A 189 2.92 1.39 -12.43
CA TYR A 189 2.65 1.80 -13.79
C TYR A 189 1.86 3.11 -13.80
N GLY A 190 2.11 3.91 -14.81
CA GLY A 190 1.45 5.19 -14.93
C GLY A 190 1.67 5.86 -16.26
N ILE A 191 0.86 6.86 -16.53
CA ILE A 191 0.88 7.65 -17.74
C ILE A 191 0.74 9.14 -17.39
N GLY A 192 1.39 10.01 -18.16
CA GLY A 192 1.33 11.45 -17.97
C GLY A 192 1.42 12.22 -19.28
N LEU A 193 0.89 13.42 -19.25
CA LEU A 193 1.01 14.40 -20.32
C LEU A 193 1.81 15.61 -19.81
N LYS A 194 2.97 15.86 -20.41
CA LYS A 194 3.79 17.03 -20.18
C LYS A 194 3.57 18.04 -21.31
N HIS A 195 3.50 19.32 -20.96
CA HIS A 195 3.45 20.40 -21.93
C HIS A 195 4.51 21.45 -21.63
N ASN A 196 5.28 21.84 -22.67
CA ASN A 196 6.29 22.89 -22.55
C ASN A 196 5.64 24.26 -22.75
N PHE A 197 5.68 25.11 -21.74
CA PHE A 197 5.15 26.47 -21.79
C PHE A 197 6.18 27.49 -22.26
N SER A 198 7.49 27.23 -22.10
CA SER A 198 8.55 28.19 -22.48
C SER A 198 8.55 28.50 -23.96
N GLN A 199 8.05 27.61 -24.83
CA GLN A 199 7.93 27.83 -26.28
C GLN A 199 7.09 29.07 -26.64
N TYR A 200 6.21 29.53 -25.76
CA TYR A 200 5.41 30.74 -25.94
C TYR A 200 6.16 32.00 -25.51
N PHE A 201 7.31 31.88 -24.85
CA PHE A 201 8.12 32.97 -24.31
C PHE A 201 9.53 32.96 -24.90
N LYS A 202 9.65 33.32 -26.20
CA LYS A 202 10.92 33.27 -26.95
C LYS A 202 12.10 33.94 -26.25
N LYS A 203 11.86 35.05 -25.52
CA LYS A 203 12.92 35.77 -24.75
C LYS A 203 13.47 34.94 -23.58
N ILE A 204 12.65 34.10 -22.99
CA ILE A 204 13.03 33.21 -21.87
C ILE A 204 13.77 32.00 -22.42
N GLU A 205 13.22 31.38 -23.46
CA GLU A 205 13.82 30.23 -24.15
C GLU A 205 15.22 30.59 -24.72
N ALA A 206 15.39 31.79 -25.28
CA ALA A 206 16.68 32.27 -25.76
C ALA A 206 17.76 32.38 -24.64
N LYS A 207 17.34 32.46 -23.37
CA LYS A 207 18.25 32.41 -22.21
C LYS A 207 18.48 30.96 -21.73
N ASN A 208 18.03 29.94 -22.46
CA ASN A 208 18.07 28.54 -22.07
C ASN A 208 17.35 28.24 -20.73
N ILE A 209 16.24 28.94 -20.49
CA ILE A 209 15.35 28.72 -19.35
C ILE A 209 14.07 28.07 -19.89
N TYR A 210 13.65 26.99 -19.27
CA TYR A 210 12.53 26.19 -19.75
C TYR A 210 11.54 25.96 -18.63
N PHE A 211 10.22 25.94 -19.00
CA PHE A 211 9.10 25.66 -18.09
C PHE A 211 8.18 24.65 -18.73
N SER A 212 7.67 23.74 -17.91
CA SER A 212 6.66 22.79 -18.31
C SER A 212 5.68 22.49 -17.19
N GLY A 213 4.47 22.04 -17.54
CA GLY A 213 3.54 21.42 -16.65
C GLY A 213 3.37 19.94 -16.99
N LEU A 214 3.03 19.14 -16.02
CA LEU A 214 2.68 17.74 -16.17
C LEU A 214 1.40 17.46 -15.40
N ILE A 215 0.52 16.67 -16.01
CA ILE A 215 -0.54 15.93 -15.33
C ILE A 215 -0.27 14.45 -15.52
N SER A 216 -0.34 13.66 -14.46
CA SER A 216 -0.13 12.22 -14.54
C SER A 216 -1.05 11.45 -13.61
N TYR A 217 -1.26 10.19 -13.97
CA TYR A 217 -1.93 9.19 -13.18
C TYR A 217 -1.05 7.96 -13.04
N SER A 218 -0.94 7.42 -11.84
CA SER A 218 -0.18 6.20 -11.57
C SER A 218 -0.89 5.30 -10.60
N LYS A 219 -0.60 4.01 -10.71
CA LYS A 219 -0.95 2.97 -9.74
C LYS A 219 0.30 2.34 -9.19
N GLU A 220 0.31 2.13 -7.90
CA GLU A 220 1.34 1.37 -7.20
C GLU A 220 0.71 0.29 -6.34
N ASP A 221 1.26 -0.92 -6.46
CA ASP A 221 0.91 -2.06 -5.63
C ASP A 221 2.15 -2.41 -4.80
N ILE A 222 1.99 -2.43 -3.48
CA ILE A 222 3.06 -2.81 -2.57
C ILE A 222 2.55 -3.85 -1.57
N THR A 223 3.12 -5.07 -1.64
CA THR A 223 2.70 -6.20 -0.83
C THR A 223 3.79 -6.55 0.17
N PHE A 224 3.39 -6.76 1.42
CA PHE A 224 4.27 -7.17 2.53
C PHE A 224 3.80 -8.48 3.14
N ASN A 225 4.75 -9.26 3.67
CA ASN A 225 4.38 -10.34 4.58
C ASN A 225 3.70 -9.73 5.82
N PHE A 226 2.59 -10.36 6.23
CA PHE A 226 1.77 -9.85 7.32
C PHE A 226 1.61 -10.88 8.45
N LEU A 227 0.42 -11.04 8.99
CA LEU A 227 0.15 -11.92 10.13
C LEU A 227 0.14 -13.38 9.71
N ASP A 228 1.01 -14.20 10.26
CA ASP A 228 0.95 -15.65 10.13
C ASP A 228 0.11 -16.21 11.31
N ALA A 229 -1.19 -16.14 11.12
CA ALA A 229 -2.16 -16.58 12.13
C ALA A 229 -2.54 -18.04 11.85
N GLN A 230 -2.00 -18.95 12.68
CA GLN A 230 -2.31 -20.36 12.67
C GLN A 230 -3.32 -20.69 13.77
N THR A 231 -4.31 -21.49 13.45
CA THR A 231 -5.29 -22.03 14.38
C THR A 231 -5.36 -23.55 14.22
N ASP A 232 -6.07 -24.22 15.11
CA ASP A 232 -6.34 -25.66 14.98
C ASP A 232 -7.08 -26.02 13.66
N TYR A 233 -7.74 -25.04 13.06
CA TYR A 233 -8.43 -25.15 11.75
C TYR A 233 -7.57 -24.65 10.57
N GLY A 234 -6.26 -24.47 10.77
CA GLY A 234 -5.30 -24.04 9.76
C GLY A 234 -5.07 -22.54 9.72
N ASN A 235 -4.51 -22.07 8.62
CA ASN A 235 -4.12 -20.68 8.43
C ASN A 235 -5.35 -19.79 8.16
N LEU A 236 -5.36 -18.58 8.75
CA LEU A 236 -6.44 -17.60 8.56
C LEU A 236 -6.39 -16.84 7.22
N GLY A 237 -5.36 -17.07 6.39
CA GLY A 237 -5.24 -16.39 5.09
C GLY A 237 -4.84 -14.91 5.19
N LEU A 238 -4.15 -14.51 6.26
CA LEU A 238 -3.71 -13.14 6.51
C LEU A 238 -2.19 -12.95 6.36
N ASN A 239 -1.53 -13.82 5.59
CA ASN A 239 -0.06 -13.86 5.50
C ASN A 239 0.54 -12.69 4.73
N GLU A 240 -0.27 -12.01 3.93
CA GLU A 240 0.12 -10.88 3.10
C GLU A 240 -0.83 -9.71 3.30
N ILE A 241 -0.29 -8.50 3.24
CA ILE A 241 -1.07 -7.26 3.15
C ILE A 241 -0.55 -6.43 1.98
N THR A 242 -1.47 -6.03 1.12
CA THR A 242 -1.19 -5.21 -0.06
C THR A 242 -1.80 -3.83 0.12
N GLY A 243 -0.98 -2.80 -0.08
CA GLY A 243 -1.42 -1.43 -0.24
C GLY A 243 -1.52 -1.12 -1.73
N LEU A 244 -2.70 -0.69 -2.16
CA LEU A 244 -3.01 -0.23 -3.50
C LEU A 244 -3.12 1.29 -3.47
N VAL A 245 -2.32 1.98 -4.27
CA VAL A 245 -2.25 3.44 -4.28
C VAL A 245 -2.51 3.97 -5.68
N ASP A 246 -3.63 4.66 -5.84
CA ASP A 246 -4.00 5.37 -7.06
C ASP A 246 -3.66 6.85 -6.90
N THR A 247 -2.79 7.41 -7.74
CA THR A 247 -2.29 8.79 -7.58
C THR A 247 -2.56 9.63 -8.82
N TRP A 248 -3.27 10.74 -8.64
CA TRP A 248 -3.32 11.86 -9.57
C TRP A 248 -2.30 12.92 -9.17
N GLN A 249 -1.60 13.48 -10.15
CA GLN A 249 -0.53 14.45 -9.92
C GLN A 249 -0.58 15.61 -10.88
N PHE A 250 -0.31 16.80 -10.34
CA PHE A 250 0.01 18.01 -11.08
C PHE A 250 1.42 18.44 -10.73
N GLN A 251 2.22 18.77 -11.74
CA GLN A 251 3.61 19.17 -11.52
C GLN A 251 3.97 20.36 -12.39
N ILE A 252 4.67 21.34 -11.81
CA ILE A 252 5.25 22.47 -12.51
C ILE A 252 6.76 22.34 -12.41
N ASN A 253 7.44 22.52 -13.56
CA ASN A 253 8.88 22.35 -13.67
C ASN A 253 9.51 23.62 -14.23
N ALA A 254 10.69 23.96 -13.73
CA ALA A 254 11.55 24.99 -14.26
C ALA A 254 12.97 24.45 -14.41
N SER A 255 13.66 24.78 -15.51
CA SER A 255 15.06 24.43 -15.66
C SER A 255 15.89 25.54 -16.30
N LYS A 256 17.19 25.47 -16.04
CA LYS A 256 18.21 26.27 -16.69
C LYS A 256 19.28 25.35 -17.25
N GLN A 257 19.61 25.52 -18.54
CA GLN A 257 20.67 24.77 -19.18
C GLN A 257 21.93 25.61 -19.36
N TRP A 258 23.08 25.01 -19.09
CA TRP A 258 24.44 25.53 -19.38
C TRP A 258 25.20 24.47 -20.20
N LYS A 259 25.35 24.70 -21.48
CA LYS A 259 25.99 23.74 -22.39
C LYS A 259 25.36 22.32 -22.27
N ARG A 260 26.11 21.39 -21.67
CA ARG A 260 25.69 19.99 -21.48
C ARG A 260 25.03 19.70 -20.13
N PHE A 261 25.01 20.69 -19.22
CA PHE A 261 24.43 20.55 -17.90
C PHE A 261 23.08 21.26 -17.82
N GLU A 262 22.10 20.65 -17.23
CA GLU A 262 20.79 21.22 -16.94
C GLU A 262 20.45 21.02 -15.47
N LEU A 263 20.11 22.11 -14.77
CA LEU A 263 19.57 22.10 -13.42
C LEU A 263 18.07 22.31 -13.51
N MET A 264 17.30 21.50 -12.81
CA MET A 264 15.84 21.56 -12.82
C MET A 264 15.31 21.58 -11.39
N SER A 265 14.21 22.30 -11.19
CA SER A 265 13.39 22.28 -10.00
C SER A 265 11.94 21.97 -10.38
N ALA A 266 11.24 21.28 -9.49
CA ALA A 266 9.83 21.01 -9.66
C ALA A 266 9.05 21.19 -8.36
N LEU A 267 7.80 21.60 -8.49
CA LEU A 267 6.79 21.57 -7.44
C LEU A 267 5.68 20.62 -7.89
N ILE A 268 5.39 19.66 -7.04
CA ILE A 268 4.46 18.57 -7.28
C ILE A 268 3.34 18.65 -6.25
N SER A 269 2.11 18.62 -6.73
CA SER A 269 0.91 18.39 -5.91
C SER A 269 0.29 17.07 -6.35
N ASN A 270 0.07 16.16 -5.44
CA ASN A 270 -0.59 14.89 -5.72
C ASN A 270 -1.76 14.64 -4.77
N THR A 271 -2.75 13.91 -5.28
CA THR A 271 -3.85 13.36 -4.48
C THR A 271 -3.87 11.86 -4.72
N SER A 272 -3.80 11.10 -3.64
CA SER A 272 -3.67 9.64 -3.69
C SER A 272 -4.78 8.99 -2.88
N ASP A 273 -5.42 8.00 -3.49
CA ASP A 273 -6.38 7.11 -2.86
C ASP A 273 -5.68 5.83 -2.42
N PHE A 274 -5.86 5.47 -1.14
CA PHE A 274 -5.24 4.32 -0.50
C PHE A 274 -6.30 3.26 -0.24
N LYS A 275 -6.06 2.05 -0.75
CA LYS A 275 -6.85 0.85 -0.50
C LYS A 275 -5.95 -0.24 0.04
N TYR A 276 -6.52 -1.17 0.76
CA TYR A 276 -5.76 -2.24 1.42
C TYR A 276 -6.46 -3.57 1.22
N GLU A 277 -5.68 -4.61 1.00
CA GLU A 277 -6.17 -5.98 0.85
C GLU A 277 -5.26 -6.93 1.61
N VAL A 278 -5.85 -7.91 2.30
CA VAL A 278 -5.11 -9.04 2.86
C VAL A 278 -5.26 -10.26 1.98
N GLY A 279 -4.19 -11.05 1.94
CA GLY A 279 -4.10 -12.24 1.12
C GLY A 279 -3.27 -13.33 1.79
N GLY A 280 -3.09 -14.43 1.08
CA GLY A 280 -2.30 -15.59 1.49
C GLY A 280 -3.06 -16.90 1.39
N PRO A 281 -2.38 -18.03 1.68
CA PRO A 281 -2.98 -19.35 1.65
C PRO A 281 -4.09 -19.48 2.70
N LYS A 282 -5.23 -20.02 2.25
CA LYS A 282 -6.41 -20.25 3.08
C LYS A 282 -6.34 -21.62 3.74
N GLY A 283 -6.70 -21.69 5.03
CA GLY A 283 -6.89 -22.96 5.75
C GLY A 283 -8.36 -23.42 5.72
N GLN A 284 -8.64 -24.54 6.41
CA GLN A 284 -9.99 -25.12 6.49
C GLN A 284 -11.03 -24.19 7.13
N ILE A 285 -10.61 -23.21 7.90
CA ILE A 285 -11.51 -22.21 8.50
C ILE A 285 -12.27 -21.39 7.43
N GLU A 286 -11.68 -21.20 6.25
CA GLU A 286 -12.30 -20.45 5.16
C GLU A 286 -13.53 -21.18 4.58
N ASP A 287 -13.59 -22.51 4.70
CA ASP A 287 -14.75 -23.32 4.31
C ASP A 287 -15.94 -23.15 5.28
N LEU A 288 -15.65 -22.77 6.52
CA LEU A 288 -16.65 -22.54 7.56
C LEU A 288 -17.07 -21.06 7.59
N ILE A 289 -16.11 -20.15 7.51
CA ILE A 289 -16.30 -18.72 7.59
C ILE A 289 -15.37 -18.07 6.54
N PRO A 290 -15.89 -17.26 5.59
CA PRO A 290 -15.06 -16.58 4.57
C PRO A 290 -14.26 -15.44 5.21
N PHE A 291 -13.33 -15.77 6.12
CA PHE A 291 -12.64 -14.86 7.02
C PHE A 291 -11.81 -13.82 6.28
N GLN A 292 -11.04 -14.23 5.27
CA GLN A 292 -10.25 -13.32 4.44
C GLN A 292 -11.14 -12.28 3.73
N SER A 293 -12.30 -12.71 3.22
CA SER A 293 -13.27 -11.83 2.57
C SER A 293 -13.88 -10.83 3.57
N LEU A 294 -14.16 -11.26 4.81
CA LEU A 294 -14.68 -10.39 5.87
C LEU A 294 -13.66 -9.34 6.27
N VAL A 295 -12.38 -9.72 6.42
CA VAL A 295 -11.29 -8.79 6.71
C VAL A 295 -11.15 -7.78 5.58
N ASN A 296 -11.15 -8.21 4.32
CA ASN A 296 -11.04 -7.31 3.17
C ASN A 296 -12.20 -6.31 3.10
N LYS A 297 -13.43 -6.75 3.38
CA LYS A 297 -14.58 -5.86 3.47
C LYS A 297 -14.42 -4.84 4.62
N LYS A 298 -13.91 -5.27 5.75
CA LYS A 298 -13.68 -4.42 6.91
C LYS A 298 -12.54 -3.42 6.68
N LEU A 299 -11.50 -3.79 5.90
CA LEU A 299 -10.40 -2.90 5.49
C LEU A 299 -10.88 -1.68 4.69
N GLU A 300 -12.07 -1.72 4.06
CA GLU A 300 -12.64 -0.56 3.40
C GLU A 300 -12.87 0.62 4.36
N GLU A 301 -13.03 0.37 5.66
CA GLU A 301 -13.22 1.41 6.69
C GLU A 301 -11.98 2.28 6.91
N ILE A 302 -10.78 1.77 6.56
CA ILE A 302 -9.53 2.51 6.69
C ILE A 302 -9.02 3.07 5.36
N TYR A 303 -9.80 2.96 4.28
CA TYR A 303 -9.49 3.62 3.02
C TYR A 303 -9.44 5.13 3.22
N LYS A 304 -8.49 5.77 2.58
CA LYS A 304 -8.25 7.21 2.78
C LYS A 304 -7.72 7.87 1.53
N THR A 305 -8.03 9.13 1.39
CA THR A 305 -7.48 10.01 0.36
C THR A 305 -6.55 11.03 1.03
N LYS A 306 -5.36 11.22 0.51
CA LYS A 306 -4.39 12.21 1.00
C LYS A 306 -3.88 13.07 -0.13
N THR A 307 -3.70 14.36 0.16
CA THR A 307 -3.00 15.31 -0.73
C THR A 307 -1.64 15.65 -0.15
N ASN A 308 -0.60 15.60 -0.99
CA ASN A 308 0.77 15.91 -0.60
C ASN A 308 1.38 16.97 -1.53
N TRP A 309 2.35 17.69 -0.99
CA TRP A 309 3.21 18.60 -1.72
C TRP A 309 4.65 18.11 -1.66
N ILE A 310 5.32 18.04 -2.81
CA ILE A 310 6.68 17.53 -2.95
C ILE A 310 7.48 18.53 -3.74
N GLY A 311 8.63 18.93 -3.22
CA GLY A 311 9.65 19.66 -3.95
C GLY A 311 10.63 18.67 -4.59
N GLU A 312 11.12 18.95 -5.80
CA GLU A 312 12.16 18.15 -6.44
C GLU A 312 13.24 19.04 -7.05
N LEU A 313 14.49 18.65 -6.84
CA LEU A 313 15.67 19.25 -7.48
C LEU A 313 16.40 18.16 -8.24
N SER A 314 16.81 18.45 -9.48
CA SER A 314 17.59 17.49 -10.27
C SER A 314 18.65 18.17 -11.13
N GLY A 315 19.75 17.42 -11.31
CA GLY A 315 20.84 17.78 -12.22
C GLY A 315 20.94 16.73 -13.32
N ARG A 316 20.98 17.17 -14.58
CA ARG A 316 21.08 16.32 -15.77
C ARG A 316 22.32 16.72 -16.59
N TYR A 317 23.08 15.71 -17.04
CA TYR A 317 24.27 15.91 -17.84
C TYR A 317 24.17 15.11 -19.14
N GLN A 318 24.48 15.78 -20.28
CA GLN A 318 24.39 15.21 -21.61
C GLN A 318 25.74 14.63 -22.10
N ILE A 319 25.72 13.37 -22.51
CA ILE A 319 26.85 12.67 -23.14
C ILE A 319 26.36 12.12 -24.50
N SER A 320 26.47 12.93 -25.55
CA SER A 320 25.89 12.62 -26.87
C SER A 320 24.38 12.46 -26.81
N LYS A 321 23.82 11.30 -27.13
CA LYS A 321 22.40 10.94 -27.02
C LYS A 321 22.02 10.34 -25.66
N ILE A 322 23.01 10.14 -24.78
CA ILE A 322 22.81 9.61 -23.43
C ILE A 322 22.76 10.79 -22.45
N TYR A 323 21.86 10.70 -21.48
CA TYR A 323 21.79 11.64 -20.39
C TYR A 323 21.85 10.89 -19.06
N VAL A 324 22.61 11.43 -18.13
CA VAL A 324 22.67 10.97 -16.76
C VAL A 324 22.00 12.04 -15.89
N GLN A 325 21.06 11.64 -15.06
CA GLN A 325 20.35 12.54 -14.16
C GLN A 325 20.35 12.00 -12.75
N THR A 326 20.53 12.90 -11.79
CA THR A 326 20.29 12.64 -10.38
C THR A 326 19.28 13.64 -9.87
N SER A 327 18.40 13.21 -8.97
CA SER A 327 17.42 14.08 -8.33
C SER A 327 17.23 13.74 -6.86
N VAL A 328 16.72 14.73 -6.14
CA VAL A 328 16.26 14.61 -4.75
C VAL A 328 14.86 15.21 -4.67
N ALA A 329 13.91 14.40 -4.26
CA ALA A 329 12.56 14.84 -3.93
C ALA A 329 12.40 14.90 -2.41
N PHE A 330 11.74 15.93 -1.92
CA PHE A 330 11.61 16.22 -0.50
C PHE A 330 10.20 16.74 -0.16
N GLY A 331 9.74 16.36 1.01
CA GLY A 331 8.45 16.69 1.60
C GLY A 331 8.39 16.06 2.98
N LYS A 332 7.38 15.28 3.28
CA LYS A 332 7.34 14.44 4.49
C LYS A 332 8.51 13.43 4.50
N PHE A 333 8.91 12.95 3.31
CA PHE A 333 9.99 12.00 3.11
C PHE A 333 11.04 12.54 2.15
N VAL A 334 12.22 11.93 2.17
CA VAL A 334 13.29 12.21 1.21
C VAL A 334 13.51 10.98 0.33
N ASN A 335 13.47 11.23 -0.98
CA ASN A 335 13.71 10.22 -2.00
C ASN A 335 14.82 10.74 -2.94
N SER A 336 15.81 9.93 -3.25
CA SER A 336 16.80 10.23 -4.27
C SER A 336 16.63 9.30 -5.47
N ASN A 337 16.88 9.82 -6.66
CA ASN A 337 16.80 9.06 -7.90
C ASN A 337 18.09 9.22 -8.69
N PHE A 338 18.50 8.14 -9.30
CA PHE A 338 19.52 8.13 -10.34
C PHE A 338 18.92 7.52 -11.61
N SER A 339 19.16 8.16 -12.76
CA SER A 339 18.66 7.64 -14.03
C SER A 339 19.65 7.81 -15.17
N ILE A 340 19.56 6.89 -16.12
CA ILE A 340 20.24 6.94 -17.41
C ILE A 340 19.16 6.94 -18.48
N GLN A 341 19.21 7.93 -19.37
CA GLN A 341 18.24 8.14 -20.44
C GLN A 341 18.94 8.11 -21.79
N TYR A 342 18.27 7.53 -22.77
CA TYR A 342 18.67 7.58 -24.18
C TYR A 342 17.59 8.30 -25.00
N GLU A 343 18.00 9.25 -25.85
CA GLU A 343 17.11 9.96 -26.80
C GLU A 343 17.40 9.47 -28.23
N PHE A 344 16.33 9.03 -28.91
CA PHE A 344 16.39 8.45 -30.26
C PHE A 344 16.36 9.50 -31.36
#